data_0f32137395ceef6df9a12573b9da2b20
#
_entry.id   0f32137395ceef6df9a12573b9da2b20
#
_cell.length_a   1.000
_cell.length_b   1.000
_cell.length_c   1.000
_cell.angle_alpha   90.00
_cell.angle_beta   90.00
_cell.angle_gamma   90.00
#
_symmetry.space_group_name_H-M   'P 1'
#
loop_
_entity.id
_entity.type
_entity.pdbx_description
1 polymer ?
#
loop_
_entity_poly.entity_id
_entity_poly.type
_entity_poly.pdbx_seq_one_letter_code
_entity_poly.pdbx_strand_id
1 'polypeptide(L)'
;MSAVEERIANAPAPKQAPATDVGSDLGFGSVVARESRKRLLNRDGTFNVRREGLRFWESLSAYQYLLTISWPKFFGFIVGSYLAANAVFAAIYVSLGDGALAGVHAKQIAGRFTEAFFFSVHTLATIGYGTIAPATLPANVIVTLETLIGLVGVAVMAGISFARFSRPVANVVFSRNAVIAPYRGGRAFMFRIVNRHSSQLVEL
;
A
#
# COMPACT_ATOMS: atom_id res chain seq x y z
N MET A 1 45.05 -54.14 -40.94
CA MET A 1 43.96 -53.62 -40.11
C MET A 1 44.41 -53.75 -38.64
N SER A 2 44.60 -52.62 -38.02
CA SER A 2 45.27 -52.51 -36.70
C SER A 2 44.26 -52.69 -35.56
N ALA A 3 44.67 -53.33 -34.50
CA ALA A 3 43.86 -53.58 -33.29
C ALA A 3 43.29 -52.30 -32.64
N VAL A 4 43.60 -51.13 -33.19
CA VAL A 4 43.06 -49.80 -32.79
C VAL A 4 41.70 -49.54 -33.42
N GLU A 5 41.46 -50.00 -34.70
CA GLU A 5 40.19 -49.79 -35.39
C GLU A 5 39.06 -50.64 -34.78
N GLU A 6 39.36 -51.83 -34.26
CA GLU A 6 38.37 -52.71 -33.63
C GLU A 6 37.93 -52.22 -32.24
N ARG A 7 38.77 -51.44 -31.57
CA ARG A 7 38.43 -50.81 -30.28
C ARG A 7 37.53 -49.58 -30.45
N ILE A 8 37.58 -48.90 -31.58
CA ILE A 8 36.73 -47.75 -31.86
C ILE A 8 35.32 -48.19 -32.25
N ALA A 9 35.19 -49.33 -32.95
CA ALA A 9 33.90 -49.82 -33.38
C ALA A 9 33.03 -50.41 -32.23
N ASN A 10 33.63 -50.72 -31.09
CA ASN A 10 32.93 -51.37 -29.95
C ASN A 10 32.82 -50.46 -28.72
N ALA A 11 32.98 -49.16 -28.87
CA ALA A 11 32.76 -48.19 -27.80
C ALA A 11 31.22 -48.09 -27.55
N PRO A 12 30.74 -48.30 -26.32
CA PRO A 12 29.31 -48.14 -26.02
C PRO A 12 28.94 -46.66 -26.26
N ALA A 13 27.84 -46.46 -27.00
CA ALA A 13 27.30 -45.13 -27.26
C ALA A 13 27.18 -44.35 -25.93
N PRO A 14 27.58 -43.07 -25.89
CA PRO A 14 27.44 -42.27 -24.68
C PRO A 14 25.98 -42.29 -24.24
N LYS A 15 25.70 -42.75 -23.01
CA LYS A 15 24.39 -42.62 -22.38
C LYS A 15 24.00 -41.13 -22.46
N GLN A 16 23.00 -40.84 -23.27
CA GLN A 16 22.37 -39.53 -23.26
C GLN A 16 21.94 -39.26 -21.83
N ALA A 17 22.58 -38.26 -21.22
CA ALA A 17 22.11 -37.72 -19.96
C ALA A 17 20.63 -37.30 -20.14
N PRO A 18 19.75 -37.58 -19.18
CA PRO A 18 18.37 -37.19 -19.29
C PRO A 18 18.37 -35.67 -19.58
N ALA A 19 17.71 -35.29 -20.67
CA ALA A 19 17.48 -33.89 -20.98
C ALA A 19 16.83 -33.26 -19.76
N THR A 20 17.61 -32.55 -18.98
CA THR A 20 17.10 -31.69 -17.92
C THR A 20 16.20 -30.69 -18.62
N ASP A 21 14.91 -30.86 -18.40
CA ASP A 21 13.85 -29.98 -18.90
C ASP A 21 14.06 -28.58 -18.28
N VAL A 22 14.96 -27.80 -18.90
CA VAL A 22 15.34 -26.44 -18.48
C VAL A 22 14.17 -25.47 -18.66
N GLY A 23 13.04 -25.95 -19.16
CA GLY A 23 11.86 -25.12 -19.45
C GLY A 23 10.75 -25.14 -18.39
N SER A 24 10.87 -25.97 -17.33
CA SER A 24 9.72 -26.22 -16.45
C SER A 24 9.77 -25.52 -15.10
N ASP A 25 10.88 -24.89 -14.74
CA ASP A 25 10.99 -24.22 -13.43
C ASP A 25 10.95 -22.70 -13.58
N LEU A 26 9.75 -22.15 -13.64
CA LEU A 26 9.49 -20.71 -13.50
C LEU A 26 9.64 -20.22 -12.05
N GLY A 27 10.44 -20.91 -11.21
CA GLY A 27 10.66 -20.54 -9.81
C GLY A 27 9.53 -20.93 -8.85
N PHE A 28 8.46 -21.58 -9.35
CA PHE A 28 7.32 -21.99 -8.52
C PHE A 28 7.25 -23.49 -8.25
N GLY A 29 8.26 -24.26 -8.64
CA GLY A 29 8.29 -25.73 -8.51
C GLY A 29 7.25 -26.43 -9.41
N SER A 30 7.68 -27.45 -10.12
CA SER A 30 6.84 -28.22 -11.08
C SER A 30 5.59 -28.84 -10.44
N VAL A 31 5.62 -29.08 -9.13
CA VAL A 31 4.50 -29.63 -8.35
C VAL A 31 3.37 -28.61 -8.22
N VAL A 32 3.70 -27.35 -7.87
CA VAL A 32 2.71 -26.26 -7.70
C VAL A 32 2.06 -25.90 -9.03
N ALA A 33 2.81 -25.92 -10.14
CA ALA A 33 2.28 -25.65 -11.47
C ALA A 33 1.29 -26.73 -11.94
N ARG A 34 1.47 -28.00 -11.54
CA ARG A 34 0.57 -29.11 -11.88
C ARG A 34 -0.68 -29.17 -11.01
N GLU A 35 -0.60 -28.81 -9.74
CA GLU A 35 -1.74 -28.84 -8.81
C GLU A 35 -2.65 -27.60 -8.90
N SER A 36 -2.15 -26.50 -9.40
CA SER A 36 -2.92 -25.27 -9.55
C SER A 36 -3.79 -25.33 -10.81
N ARG A 37 -4.97 -25.91 -10.70
CA ARG A 37 -6.05 -25.79 -11.71
C ARG A 37 -6.58 -24.36 -11.87
N LYS A 38 -6.19 -23.43 -11.01
CA LYS A 38 -6.60 -22.03 -11.04
C LYS A 38 -5.52 -21.21 -11.74
N ARG A 39 -5.92 -20.29 -12.60
CA ARG A 39 -4.99 -19.35 -13.23
C ARG A 39 -4.28 -18.53 -12.16
N LEU A 40 -2.95 -18.46 -12.21
CA LEU A 40 -2.13 -17.65 -11.30
C LEU A 40 -2.38 -16.15 -11.50
N LEU A 41 -2.79 -15.75 -12.70
CA LEU A 41 -3.09 -14.36 -13.06
C LEU A 41 -4.54 -14.24 -13.50
N ASN A 42 -5.21 -13.21 -13.03
CA ASN A 42 -6.51 -12.77 -13.51
C ASN A 42 -6.38 -12.11 -14.90
N ARG A 43 -7.50 -11.88 -15.60
CA ARG A 43 -7.50 -11.20 -16.91
C ARG A 43 -7.00 -9.76 -16.85
N ASP A 44 -7.06 -9.14 -15.69
CA ASP A 44 -6.59 -7.77 -15.39
C ASP A 44 -5.11 -7.68 -14.99
N GLY A 45 -4.38 -8.81 -15.03
CA GLY A 45 -2.97 -8.89 -14.67
C GLY A 45 -2.70 -8.98 -13.16
N THR A 46 -3.72 -9.04 -12.32
CA THR A 46 -3.54 -9.24 -10.89
C THR A 46 -3.29 -10.70 -10.53
N PHE A 47 -2.49 -10.97 -9.49
CA PHE A 47 -2.28 -12.33 -9.02
C PHE A 47 -3.55 -12.89 -8.36
N ASN A 48 -3.98 -14.07 -8.80
CA ASN A 48 -5.08 -14.81 -8.18
C ASN A 48 -4.58 -15.58 -6.95
N VAL A 49 -4.10 -14.88 -5.94
CA VAL A 49 -3.58 -15.46 -4.70
C VAL A 49 -4.59 -15.23 -3.58
N ARG A 50 -5.13 -16.32 -3.04
CA ARG A 50 -5.93 -16.29 -1.81
C ARG A 50 -4.98 -16.44 -0.62
N ARG A 51 -4.85 -15.40 0.18
CA ARG A 51 -4.05 -15.47 1.42
C ARG A 51 -4.87 -16.23 2.45
N GLU A 52 -4.46 -17.46 2.76
CA GLU A 52 -5.04 -18.29 3.82
C GLU A 52 -4.10 -18.28 5.03
N GLY A 53 -4.67 -18.21 6.23
CA GLY A 53 -3.91 -18.30 7.47
C GLY A 53 -3.49 -16.99 8.14
N LEU A 54 -3.82 -15.83 7.59
CA LEU A 54 -3.59 -14.57 8.29
C LEU A 54 -4.70 -14.30 9.29
N ARG A 55 -4.35 -13.96 10.54
CA ARG A 55 -5.30 -13.45 11.52
C ARG A 55 -5.95 -12.18 10.96
N PHE A 56 -7.25 -11.97 11.26
CA PHE A 56 -8.03 -10.84 10.75
C PHE A 56 -7.33 -9.48 10.95
N TRP A 57 -6.64 -9.30 12.08
CA TRP A 57 -5.87 -8.10 12.40
C TRP A 57 -4.58 -7.92 11.56
N GLU A 58 -3.97 -9.01 11.12
CA GLU A 58 -2.75 -8.99 10.28
C GLU A 58 -3.08 -8.72 8.81
N SER A 59 -4.30 -9.08 8.37
CA SER A 59 -4.78 -8.78 7.01
C SER A 59 -5.20 -7.31 6.83
N LEU A 60 -5.54 -6.62 7.93
CA LEU A 60 -5.88 -5.19 7.96
C LEU A 60 -4.61 -4.35 8.16
N SER A 61 -3.72 -4.33 7.22
CA SER A 61 -2.69 -3.30 7.22
C SER A 61 -3.35 -1.96 6.84
N ALA A 62 -3.81 -1.19 7.84
CA ALA A 62 -4.41 0.13 7.66
C ALA A 62 -3.53 1.02 6.76
N TYR A 63 -2.23 0.86 6.87
CA TYR A 63 -1.26 1.53 6.01
C TYR A 63 -1.42 1.14 4.53
N GLN A 64 -1.49 -0.17 4.21
CA GLN A 64 -1.69 -0.62 2.82
C GLN A 64 -3.04 -0.19 2.26
N TYR A 65 -4.09 -0.23 3.10
CA TYR A 65 -5.41 0.27 2.72
C TYR A 65 -5.35 1.75 2.35
N LEU A 66 -4.77 2.59 3.20
CA LEU A 66 -4.61 4.03 2.95
C LEU A 66 -3.76 4.33 1.71
N LEU A 67 -2.79 3.47 1.38
CA LEU A 67 -1.99 3.60 0.18
C LEU A 67 -2.73 3.22 -1.11
N THR A 68 -3.77 2.39 -1.05
CA THR A 68 -4.43 1.80 -2.23
C THR A 68 -5.81 2.38 -2.56
N ILE A 69 -6.50 2.99 -1.59
CA ILE A 69 -7.81 3.60 -1.81
C ILE A 69 -7.75 4.73 -2.84
N SER A 70 -8.89 5.07 -3.45
CA SER A 70 -8.97 6.21 -4.38
C SER A 70 -8.67 7.55 -3.67
N TRP A 71 -8.18 8.53 -4.42
CA TRP A 71 -7.85 9.86 -3.89
C TRP A 71 -9.00 10.54 -3.14
N PRO A 72 -10.25 10.57 -3.66
CA PRO A 72 -11.37 11.16 -2.93
C PRO A 72 -11.64 10.50 -1.58
N LYS A 73 -11.55 9.16 -1.51
CA LYS A 73 -11.74 8.41 -0.26
C LYS A 73 -10.61 8.70 0.74
N PHE A 74 -9.38 8.85 0.25
CA PHE A 74 -8.23 9.20 1.08
C PHE A 74 -8.39 10.59 1.71
N PHE A 75 -8.74 11.60 0.92
CA PHE A 75 -9.00 12.94 1.46
C PHE A 75 -10.22 12.95 2.38
N GLY A 76 -11.28 12.21 2.03
CA GLY A 76 -12.44 12.04 2.91
C GLY A 76 -12.07 11.42 4.26
N PHE A 77 -11.14 10.45 4.28
CA PHE A 77 -10.62 9.88 5.50
C PHE A 77 -9.83 10.90 6.35
N ILE A 78 -8.96 11.70 5.71
CA ILE A 78 -8.19 12.75 6.41
C ILE A 78 -9.13 13.77 7.04
N VAL A 79 -10.06 14.33 6.27
CA VAL A 79 -11.02 15.32 6.76
C VAL A 79 -11.91 14.73 7.85
N GLY A 80 -12.43 13.52 7.62
CA GLY A 80 -13.29 12.85 8.59
C GLY A 80 -12.56 12.56 9.90
N SER A 81 -11.33 12.06 9.87
CA SER A 81 -10.52 11.81 11.07
C SER A 81 -10.18 13.10 11.81
N TYR A 82 -9.87 14.17 11.08
CA TYR A 82 -9.61 15.49 11.65
C TYR A 82 -10.83 16.05 12.38
N LEU A 83 -12.01 16.04 11.74
CA LEU A 83 -13.25 16.50 12.37
C LEU A 83 -13.65 15.65 13.57
N ALA A 84 -13.47 14.33 13.46
CA ALA A 84 -13.75 13.41 14.57
C ALA A 84 -12.84 13.68 15.78
N ALA A 85 -11.54 13.88 15.56
CA ALA A 85 -10.60 14.22 16.63
C ALA A 85 -11.00 15.54 17.32
N ASN A 86 -11.31 16.59 16.57
CA ASN A 86 -11.77 17.88 17.13
C ASN A 86 -13.07 17.71 17.91
N ALA A 87 -14.02 16.90 17.45
CA ALA A 87 -15.26 16.64 18.17
C ALA A 87 -15.02 15.88 19.49
N VAL A 88 -14.09 14.93 19.51
CA VAL A 88 -13.69 14.22 20.72
C VAL A 88 -13.06 15.17 21.74
N PHE A 89 -12.11 16.01 21.32
CA PHE A 89 -11.48 17.00 22.21
C PHE A 89 -12.50 18.02 22.71
N ALA A 90 -13.40 18.52 21.86
CA ALA A 90 -14.48 19.40 22.25
C ALA A 90 -15.37 18.76 23.35
N ALA A 91 -15.74 17.48 23.19
CA ALA A 91 -16.51 16.76 24.19
C ALA A 91 -15.75 16.63 25.51
N ILE A 92 -14.43 16.37 25.47
CA ILE A 92 -13.58 16.34 26.66
C ILE A 92 -13.57 17.70 27.35
N TYR A 93 -13.37 18.81 26.64
CA TYR A 93 -13.37 20.16 27.23
C TYR A 93 -14.71 20.49 27.87
N VAL A 94 -15.82 20.18 27.20
CA VAL A 94 -17.16 20.38 27.78
C VAL A 94 -17.35 19.55 29.06
N SER A 95 -16.82 18.32 29.11
CA SER A 95 -16.92 17.43 30.27
C SER A 95 -16.10 17.92 31.47
N LEU A 96 -15.05 18.73 31.27
CA LEU A 96 -14.27 19.34 32.35
C LEU A 96 -15.06 20.41 33.13
N GLY A 97 -16.22 20.82 32.63
CA GLY A 97 -17.12 21.74 33.33
C GLY A 97 -16.91 23.22 32.94
N ASP A 98 -17.71 24.07 33.59
CA ASP A 98 -17.67 25.51 33.38
C ASP A 98 -16.38 26.10 33.96
N GLY A 99 -15.73 26.94 33.17
CA GLY A 99 -14.45 27.56 33.53
C GLY A 99 -13.20 26.74 33.17
N ALA A 100 -13.32 25.57 32.54
CA ALA A 100 -12.17 24.84 32.01
C ALA A 100 -11.45 25.61 30.89
N LEU A 101 -12.22 26.31 30.07
CA LEU A 101 -11.73 27.19 29.01
C LEU A 101 -12.15 28.64 29.33
N ALA A 102 -11.21 29.56 29.34
CA ALA A 102 -11.46 30.98 29.38
C ALA A 102 -11.88 31.50 28.00
N GLY A 103 -12.75 32.52 27.95
CA GLY A 103 -13.23 33.11 26.70
C GLY A 103 -14.43 32.40 26.07
N VAL A 104 -14.98 31.39 26.73
CA VAL A 104 -16.25 30.74 26.33
C VAL A 104 -17.41 31.60 26.81
N HIS A 105 -18.29 32.00 25.90
CA HIS A 105 -19.43 32.88 26.19
C HIS A 105 -20.76 32.15 26.21
N ALA A 106 -20.85 31.00 25.56
CA ALA A 106 -22.08 30.23 25.47
C ALA A 106 -22.47 29.57 26.82
N LYS A 107 -23.73 29.80 27.24
CA LYS A 107 -24.28 29.19 28.45
C LYS A 107 -24.91 27.80 28.21
N GLN A 108 -25.37 27.57 26.98
CA GLN A 108 -25.97 26.29 26.60
C GLN A 108 -24.91 25.28 26.19
N ILE A 109 -25.13 24.00 26.51
CA ILE A 109 -24.20 22.90 26.21
C ILE A 109 -23.85 22.85 24.71
N ALA A 110 -24.82 23.00 23.80
CA ALA A 110 -24.59 23.00 22.36
C ALA A 110 -23.67 24.15 21.92
N GLY A 111 -23.85 25.36 22.46
CA GLY A 111 -22.97 26.52 22.18
C GLY A 111 -21.56 26.31 22.74
N ARG A 112 -21.45 25.80 23.95
CA ARG A 112 -20.16 25.46 24.58
C ARG A 112 -19.40 24.39 23.76
N PHE A 113 -20.11 23.38 23.29
CA PHE A 113 -19.50 22.38 22.40
C PHE A 113 -18.99 23.01 21.11
N THR A 114 -19.75 23.90 20.50
CA THR A 114 -19.35 24.60 19.28
C THR A 114 -18.10 25.45 19.50
N GLU A 115 -18.06 26.24 20.59
CA GLU A 115 -16.90 27.07 20.94
C GLU A 115 -15.67 26.21 21.27
N ALA A 116 -15.83 25.13 22.02
CA ALA A 116 -14.78 24.15 22.29
C ALA A 116 -14.31 23.43 21.04
N PHE A 117 -15.21 23.13 20.10
CA PHE A 117 -14.86 22.51 18.82
C PHE A 117 -13.96 23.44 17.99
N PHE A 118 -14.32 24.69 17.84
CA PHE A 118 -13.47 25.64 17.11
C PHE A 118 -12.17 25.93 17.85
N PHE A 119 -12.16 25.92 19.18
CA PHE A 119 -10.93 26.01 19.98
C PHE A 119 -10.00 24.82 19.65
N SER A 120 -10.53 23.59 19.63
CA SER A 120 -9.78 22.40 19.23
C SER A 120 -9.25 22.52 17.80
N VAL A 121 -10.08 22.96 16.84
CA VAL A 121 -9.66 23.22 15.45
C VAL A 121 -8.47 24.17 15.39
N HIS A 122 -8.52 25.28 16.12
CA HIS A 122 -7.44 26.28 16.13
C HIS A 122 -6.17 25.76 16.82
N THR A 123 -6.33 24.86 17.79
CA THR A 123 -5.22 24.24 18.55
C THR A 123 -4.55 23.16 17.72
N LEU A 124 -5.32 22.22 17.19
CA LEU A 124 -4.83 21.11 16.34
C LEU A 124 -4.16 21.62 15.06
N ALA A 125 -4.73 22.67 14.44
CA ALA A 125 -4.15 23.33 13.27
C ALA A 125 -3.01 24.30 13.61
N THR A 126 -2.64 24.44 14.90
CA THR A 126 -1.59 25.35 15.38
C THR A 126 -1.83 26.84 15.02
N ILE A 127 -3.10 27.26 14.87
CA ILE A 127 -3.47 28.64 14.54
C ILE A 127 -3.34 29.54 15.77
N GLY A 128 -3.96 29.15 16.91
CA GLY A 128 -3.81 29.79 18.20
C GLY A 128 -4.23 31.27 18.27
N TYR A 129 -5.46 31.60 17.85
CA TYR A 129 -5.95 33.00 17.91
C TYR A 129 -5.96 33.60 19.32
N GLY A 130 -5.99 32.79 20.40
CA GLY A 130 -5.93 33.26 21.78
C GLY A 130 -7.24 33.82 22.32
N THR A 131 -8.35 33.77 21.60
CA THR A 131 -9.67 34.19 22.05
C THR A 131 -10.25 33.25 23.09
N ILE A 132 -9.98 31.95 22.96
CA ILE A 132 -10.29 30.91 23.93
C ILE A 132 -8.96 30.28 24.37
N ALA A 133 -8.78 30.07 25.66
CA ALA A 133 -7.55 29.51 26.23
C ALA A 133 -7.88 28.54 27.40
N PRO A 134 -7.02 27.53 27.66
CA PRO A 134 -7.20 26.65 28.82
C PRO A 134 -6.97 27.42 30.12
N ALA A 135 -7.95 27.38 31.02
CA ALA A 135 -7.90 28.11 32.29
C ALA A 135 -7.55 27.23 33.49
N THR A 136 -7.75 25.92 33.39
CA THR A 136 -7.49 24.97 34.47
C THR A 136 -6.33 24.04 34.16
N LEU A 137 -5.71 23.46 35.19
CA LEU A 137 -4.64 22.49 35.01
C LEU A 137 -5.07 21.27 34.16
N PRO A 138 -6.25 20.63 34.37
CA PRO A 138 -6.71 19.56 33.50
C PRO A 138 -6.87 20.00 32.05
N ALA A 139 -7.41 21.19 31.79
CA ALA A 139 -7.53 21.71 30.43
C ALA A 139 -6.16 21.91 29.76
N ASN A 140 -5.17 22.42 30.50
CA ASN A 140 -3.79 22.57 30.00
C ASN A 140 -3.15 21.23 29.66
N VAL A 141 -3.36 20.18 30.47
CA VAL A 141 -2.88 18.81 30.17
C VAL A 141 -3.52 18.28 28.89
N ILE A 142 -4.84 18.44 28.73
CA ILE A 142 -5.55 18.01 27.52
C ILE A 142 -5.05 18.75 26.29
N VAL A 143 -4.87 20.09 26.34
CA VAL A 143 -4.30 20.88 25.24
C VAL A 143 -2.92 20.38 24.84
N THR A 144 -2.08 20.05 25.83
CA THR A 144 -0.73 19.51 25.55
C THR A 144 -0.80 18.18 24.80
N LEU A 145 -1.69 17.26 25.23
CA LEU A 145 -1.90 15.99 24.54
C LEU A 145 -2.50 16.20 23.14
N GLU A 146 -3.47 17.08 23.02
CA GLU A 146 -4.10 17.43 21.76
C GLU A 146 -3.07 17.96 20.75
N THR A 147 -2.23 18.91 21.15
CA THR A 147 -1.18 19.48 20.29
C THR A 147 -0.18 18.42 19.85
N LEU A 148 0.23 17.53 20.75
CA LEU A 148 1.12 16.41 20.43
C LEU A 148 0.48 15.47 19.40
N ILE A 149 -0.79 15.10 19.60
CA ILE A 149 -1.55 14.24 18.67
C ILE A 149 -1.71 14.94 17.32
N GLY A 150 -1.99 16.23 17.31
CA GLY A 150 -2.06 17.05 16.10
C GLY A 150 -0.77 17.03 15.31
N LEU A 151 0.35 17.31 15.97
CA LEU A 151 1.68 17.33 15.33
C LEU A 151 2.04 15.96 14.73
N VAL A 152 1.88 14.88 15.48
CA VAL A 152 2.13 13.52 15.02
C VAL A 152 1.16 13.15 13.88
N GLY A 153 -0.11 13.52 14.01
CA GLY A 153 -1.13 13.25 12.99
C GLY A 153 -0.79 13.90 11.65
N VAL A 154 -0.40 15.17 11.66
CA VAL A 154 0.02 15.89 10.44
C VAL A 154 1.25 15.23 9.82
N ALA A 155 2.27 14.87 10.63
CA ALA A 155 3.48 14.21 10.15
C ALA A 155 3.16 12.84 9.49
N VAL A 156 2.33 12.03 10.12
CA VAL A 156 1.91 10.72 9.58
C VAL A 156 1.13 10.88 8.27
N MET A 157 0.16 11.80 8.22
CA MET A 157 -0.63 12.03 7.00
C MET A 157 0.21 12.58 5.85
N ALA A 158 1.17 13.46 6.15
CA ALA A 158 2.13 13.94 5.15
C ALA A 158 3.00 12.80 4.62
N GLY A 159 3.51 11.93 5.51
CA GLY A 159 4.29 10.74 5.14
C GLY A 159 3.52 9.77 4.26
N ILE A 160 2.26 9.47 4.60
CA ILE A 160 1.40 8.60 3.78
C ILE A 160 1.11 9.24 2.41
N SER A 161 0.84 10.54 2.38
CA SER A 161 0.61 11.28 1.14
C SER A 161 1.83 11.21 0.24
N PHE A 162 3.02 11.45 0.77
CA PHE A 162 4.29 11.34 0.04
C PHE A 162 4.50 9.91 -0.49
N ALA A 163 4.29 8.88 0.34
CA ALA A 163 4.41 7.49 -0.07
C ALA A 163 3.45 7.11 -1.21
N ARG A 164 2.26 7.72 -1.26
CA ARG A 164 1.30 7.53 -2.38
C ARG A 164 1.79 8.17 -3.66
N PHE A 165 2.34 9.39 -3.61
CA PHE A 165 2.89 10.07 -4.80
C PHE A 165 4.13 9.37 -5.34
N SER A 166 4.97 8.82 -4.46
CA SER A 166 6.23 8.17 -4.82
C SER A 166 6.06 6.75 -5.36
N ARG A 167 4.83 6.20 -5.39
CA ARG A 167 4.59 4.87 -5.94
C ARG A 167 4.85 4.83 -7.44
N PRO A 168 5.82 4.05 -7.92
CA PRO A 168 6.00 3.83 -9.35
C PRO A 168 4.80 3.02 -9.87
N VAL A 169 4.08 3.59 -10.82
CA VAL A 169 3.05 2.88 -11.57
C VAL A 169 3.69 2.32 -12.83
N ALA A 170 3.90 1.00 -12.88
CA ALA A 170 4.33 0.33 -14.09
C ALA A 170 3.21 0.43 -15.14
N ASN A 171 3.38 1.32 -16.11
CA ASN A 171 2.41 1.53 -17.17
C ASN A 171 2.88 0.77 -18.43
N VAL A 172 2.73 -0.56 -18.39
CA VAL A 172 3.16 -1.46 -19.45
C VAL A 172 1.97 -1.75 -20.36
N VAL A 173 2.15 -1.53 -21.66
CA VAL A 173 1.15 -1.82 -22.69
C VAL A 173 1.61 -3.05 -23.46
N PHE A 174 0.75 -4.05 -23.54
CA PHE A 174 0.95 -5.25 -24.33
C PHE A 174 0.35 -5.10 -25.72
N SER A 175 0.97 -5.74 -26.73
CA SER A 175 0.37 -5.82 -28.06
C SER A 175 -0.97 -6.54 -28.01
N ARG A 176 -1.93 -6.08 -28.85
CA ARG A 176 -3.25 -6.74 -28.97
C ARG A 176 -3.14 -8.15 -29.51
N ASN A 177 -2.19 -8.38 -30.39
CA ASN A 177 -1.96 -9.65 -31.06
C ASN A 177 -0.61 -10.23 -30.64
N ALA A 178 -0.58 -11.54 -30.44
CA ALA A 178 0.64 -12.32 -30.32
C ALA A 178 0.79 -13.17 -31.58
N VAL A 179 2.01 -13.45 -31.96
CA VAL A 179 2.35 -14.23 -33.16
C VAL A 179 3.15 -15.47 -32.75
N ILE A 180 2.95 -16.55 -33.49
CA ILE A 180 3.83 -17.72 -33.42
C ILE A 180 4.74 -17.65 -34.63
N ALA A 181 6.03 -17.43 -34.39
CA ALA A 181 7.04 -17.28 -35.46
C ALA A 181 8.18 -18.27 -35.29
N PRO A 182 8.88 -18.64 -36.38
CA PRO A 182 10.10 -19.43 -36.30
C PRO A 182 11.17 -18.69 -35.49
N TYR A 183 11.81 -19.40 -34.55
CA TYR A 183 12.87 -18.84 -33.72
C TYR A 183 13.84 -19.95 -33.31
N ARG A 184 15.13 -19.78 -33.62
CA ARG A 184 16.25 -20.67 -33.23
C ARG A 184 15.98 -22.17 -33.50
N GLY A 185 15.43 -22.52 -34.68
CA GLY A 185 15.14 -23.90 -35.08
C GLY A 185 13.82 -24.47 -34.55
N GLY A 186 13.04 -23.69 -33.81
CA GLY A 186 11.71 -24.05 -33.32
C GLY A 186 10.65 -22.98 -33.62
N ARG A 187 9.56 -22.97 -32.87
CA ARG A 187 8.51 -21.93 -32.92
C ARG A 187 8.41 -21.25 -31.58
N ALA A 188 8.38 -19.92 -31.56
CA ALA A 188 8.22 -19.12 -30.37
C ALA A 188 6.93 -18.30 -30.41
N PHE A 189 6.29 -18.20 -29.24
CA PHE A 189 5.18 -17.30 -29.01
C PHE A 189 5.75 -15.92 -28.68
N MET A 190 5.45 -14.93 -29.50
CA MET A 190 6.01 -13.59 -29.39
C MET A 190 4.91 -12.55 -29.24
N PHE A 191 5.10 -11.62 -28.31
CA PHE A 191 4.27 -10.43 -28.15
C PHE A 191 5.15 -9.25 -27.82
N ARG A 192 4.67 -8.04 -28.10
CA ARG A 192 5.39 -6.80 -27.85
C ARG A 192 4.96 -6.17 -26.54
N ILE A 193 5.93 -5.74 -25.75
CA ILE A 193 5.73 -4.98 -24.53
C ILE A 193 6.31 -3.58 -24.74
N VAL A 194 5.55 -2.55 -24.40
CA VAL A 194 5.99 -1.16 -24.52
C VAL A 194 5.75 -0.45 -23.20
N ASN A 195 6.77 0.24 -22.70
CA ASN A 195 6.60 1.16 -21.59
C ASN A 195 5.91 2.44 -22.10
N ARG A 196 4.80 2.82 -21.48
CA ARG A 196 4.06 4.04 -21.84
C ARG A 196 4.73 5.30 -21.27
N HIS A 197 5.61 5.16 -20.29
CA HIS A 197 6.41 6.27 -19.78
C HIS A 197 7.68 6.44 -20.61
N SER A 198 8.16 7.69 -20.72
CA SER A 198 9.43 8.02 -21.39
C SER A 198 10.68 7.56 -20.60
N SER A 199 10.52 6.97 -19.42
CA SER A 199 11.60 6.41 -18.61
C SER A 199 12.05 5.05 -19.16
N GLN A 200 13.36 4.80 -19.16
CA GLN A 200 13.91 3.50 -19.53
C GLN A 200 13.51 2.44 -18.49
N LEU A 201 13.11 1.25 -18.96
CA LEU A 201 13.01 0.07 -18.12
C LEU A 201 14.46 -0.38 -17.88
N VAL A 202 14.93 -0.19 -16.66
CA VAL A 202 16.23 -0.75 -16.24
C VAL A 202 15.95 -2.20 -15.84
N GLU A 203 16.70 -3.14 -16.41
CA GLU A 203 16.71 -4.53 -15.95
C GLU A 203 17.12 -4.56 -14.48
N LEU A 204 16.31 -5.21 -13.66
CA LEU A 204 16.61 -5.55 -12.27
C LEU A 204 17.14 -6.99 -12.25
#